data_5689cf880adf84a742f200d28f49b1b7
#
_entry.id   5689cf880adf84a742f200d28f49b1b7
#
_cell.length_a   1.000
_cell.length_b   1.000
_cell.length_c   1.000
_cell.angle_alpha   90.00
_cell.angle_beta   90.00
_cell.angle_gamma   90.00
#
_symmetry.space_group_name_H-M   'P 1'
#
loop_
_entity.id
_entity.type
_entity.pdbx_description
1 polymer ?
#
loop_
_entity_poly.entity_id
_entity_poly.type
_entity_poly.pdbx_seq_one_letter_code
_entity_poly.pdbx_strand_id
1 'polypeptide(L)'
;MLRMICRIGAVFCIGMTLMLTVGIRARAQNESPLADQPKKISLEEQWGVKIESLRISAAGNLVDFRFRIIDPEKASYLVDRKNKAYMIDQSSGKVLSVPTTAKVGPLRQTVRYGLHKSDRVYFILFGNPHVLKSGDKVTVVIGDFKAENIVIE
;
A
#
# COMPACT_ATOMS: atom_id res chain seq x y z
N MET A 1 -24.05 44.61 -51.25
CA MET A 1 -23.32 44.79 -52.54
C MET A 1 -22.40 43.60 -52.65
N LEU A 2 -22.71 42.75 -53.44
CA LEU A 2 -22.76 42.51 -54.82
C LEU A 2 -21.60 41.61 -55.30
N ARG A 3 -22.01 40.45 -55.71
CA ARG A 3 -21.60 39.71 -56.93
C ARG A 3 -20.30 38.87 -56.80
N MET A 4 -20.35 37.63 -56.97
CA MET A 4 -20.89 36.75 -58.02
C MET A 4 -19.78 36.24 -58.92
N ILE A 5 -19.79 34.93 -59.13
CA ILE A 5 -19.57 34.20 -60.36
C ILE A 5 -18.07 33.91 -60.66
N CYS A 6 -17.59 32.75 -61.08
CA CYS A 6 -18.07 31.74 -62.01
C CYS A 6 -17.05 30.59 -62.04
N ARG A 7 -17.45 29.39 -62.05
CA ARG A 7 -17.64 28.42 -63.14
C ARG A 7 -16.38 27.86 -63.78
N ILE A 8 -16.38 26.54 -63.74
CA ILE A 8 -16.15 25.59 -64.84
C ILE A 8 -14.71 25.13 -65.05
N GLY A 9 -14.59 23.83 -65.14
CA GLY A 9 -13.52 23.10 -65.76
C GLY A 9 -13.45 21.64 -65.37
N ALA A 10 -14.31 20.84 -66.00
CA ALA A 10 -14.19 19.37 -65.99
C ALA A 10 -13.01 19.02 -66.97
N VAL A 11 -12.42 17.84 -66.68
CA VAL A 11 -12.07 16.80 -67.66
C VAL A 11 -11.13 15.79 -67.00
N PHE A 12 -11.62 14.65 -66.67
CA PHE A 12 -11.30 13.32 -67.22
C PHE A 12 -9.81 13.04 -67.45
N CYS A 13 -9.24 12.17 -66.64
CA CYS A 13 -8.31 11.18 -67.21
C CYS A 13 -8.32 9.92 -66.24
N ILE A 14 -8.80 8.88 -66.85
CA ILE A 14 -8.74 7.48 -66.38
C ILE A 14 -7.29 7.06 -66.46
N GLY A 15 -6.77 6.60 -65.35
CA GLY A 15 -5.46 5.98 -65.22
C GLY A 15 -5.51 4.86 -64.23
N MET A 16 -5.91 3.66 -64.69
CA MET A 16 -5.92 2.41 -63.94
C MET A 16 -4.48 1.93 -63.78
N THR A 17 -3.91 2.11 -62.63
CA THR A 17 -2.66 1.44 -62.23
C THR A 17 -2.93 0.64 -60.96
N LEU A 18 -3.06 -0.66 -61.18
CA LEU A 18 -3.09 -1.72 -60.20
C LEU A 18 -1.72 -1.79 -59.51
N MET A 19 -1.57 -1.17 -58.34
CA MET A 19 -0.42 -1.37 -57.47
C MET A 19 -0.83 -2.27 -56.33
N LEU A 20 -0.30 -3.49 -56.41
CA LEU A 20 -0.27 -4.45 -55.34
C LEU A 20 0.52 -3.88 -54.17
N THR A 21 -0.11 -3.24 -53.20
CA THR A 21 0.53 -2.91 -51.94
C THR A 21 0.40 -4.08 -50.99
N VAL A 22 1.50 -4.82 -50.87
CA VAL A 22 1.75 -5.77 -49.82
C VAL A 22 1.60 -5.04 -48.46
N GLY A 23 0.51 -5.31 -47.79
CA GLY A 23 0.27 -4.77 -46.46
C GLY A 23 1.25 -5.38 -45.43
N ILE A 24 2.35 -4.69 -45.19
CA ILE A 24 3.18 -4.94 -44.02
C ILE A 24 2.36 -4.51 -42.81
N ARG A 25 1.71 -5.46 -42.18
CA ARG A 25 1.16 -5.28 -40.82
C ARG A 25 2.34 -5.04 -39.88
N ALA A 26 2.68 -3.80 -39.65
CA ALA A 26 3.49 -3.40 -38.52
C ALA A 26 2.69 -3.76 -37.24
N ARG A 27 3.04 -4.89 -36.66
CA ARG A 27 2.61 -5.29 -35.33
C ARG A 27 3.28 -4.31 -34.38
N ALA A 28 2.56 -3.26 -33.97
CA ALA A 28 2.98 -2.41 -32.90
C ALA A 28 3.09 -3.30 -31.64
N GLN A 29 4.29 -3.72 -31.35
CA GLN A 29 4.65 -4.22 -30.03
C GLN A 29 4.55 -3.03 -29.10
N ASN A 30 3.46 -3.01 -28.34
CA ASN A 30 3.26 -2.10 -27.26
C ASN A 30 4.11 -2.61 -26.08
N GLU A 31 5.43 -2.58 -26.25
CA GLU A 31 6.37 -2.68 -25.16
C GLU A 31 6.32 -1.36 -24.41
N SER A 32 5.42 -1.30 -23.44
CA SER A 32 5.53 -0.30 -22.37
C SER A 32 6.91 -0.50 -21.74
N PRO A 33 7.75 0.55 -21.67
CA PRO A 33 8.95 0.49 -20.87
C PRO A 33 8.49 0.20 -19.44
N LEU A 34 8.79 -0.98 -18.90
CA LEU A 34 8.80 -1.21 -17.48
C LEU A 34 9.82 -0.22 -16.92
N ALA A 35 9.33 0.95 -16.53
CA ALA A 35 10.07 1.83 -15.65
C ALA A 35 10.50 0.96 -14.48
N ASP A 36 11.79 0.89 -14.26
CA ASP A 36 12.48 0.27 -13.13
C ASP A 36 12.01 0.97 -11.85
N GLN A 37 10.79 0.63 -11.41
CA GLN A 37 10.33 1.03 -10.10
C GLN A 37 11.09 0.14 -9.13
N PRO A 38 11.81 0.71 -8.16
CA PRO A 38 12.51 -0.07 -7.16
C PRO A 38 11.47 -1.03 -6.55
N LYS A 39 11.68 -2.33 -6.75
CA LYS A 39 10.82 -3.40 -6.23
C LYS A 39 10.65 -3.16 -4.73
N LYS A 40 9.53 -2.58 -4.34
CA LYS A 40 9.21 -2.36 -2.94
C LYS A 40 9.09 -3.74 -2.31
N ILE A 41 10.13 -4.15 -1.58
CA ILE A 41 10.16 -5.44 -0.89
C ILE A 41 8.92 -5.50 -0.01
N SER A 42 8.13 -6.55 -0.13
CA SER A 42 6.91 -6.69 0.65
C SER A 42 7.26 -6.83 2.14
N LEU A 43 6.35 -6.41 3.03
CA LEU A 43 6.53 -6.59 4.47
C LEU A 43 6.69 -8.08 4.84
N GLU A 44 6.06 -8.95 4.06
CA GLU A 44 6.16 -10.40 4.20
C GLU A 44 7.57 -10.91 3.89
N GLU A 45 8.19 -10.41 2.82
CA GLU A 45 9.55 -10.79 2.43
C GLU A 45 10.60 -10.24 3.39
N GLN A 46 10.43 -9.01 3.84
CA GLN A 46 11.40 -8.31 4.68
C GLN A 46 11.30 -8.71 6.15
N TRP A 47 10.08 -8.77 6.70
CA TRP A 47 9.82 -8.90 8.13
C TRP A 47 9.09 -10.18 8.52
N GLY A 48 8.72 -11.02 7.56
CA GLY A 48 8.02 -12.28 7.80
C GLY A 48 6.64 -12.12 8.44
N VAL A 49 5.96 -10.99 8.19
CA VAL A 49 4.64 -10.69 8.76
C VAL A 49 3.66 -10.22 7.71
N LYS A 50 2.41 -10.58 7.89
CA LYS A 50 1.27 -10.11 7.12
C LYS A 50 0.35 -9.29 8.00
N ILE A 51 -0.04 -8.11 7.56
CA ILE A 51 -1.04 -7.29 8.25
C ILE A 51 -2.41 -7.90 8.01
N GLU A 52 -3.14 -8.19 9.09
CA GLU A 52 -4.48 -8.77 9.03
C GLU A 52 -5.58 -7.72 9.14
N SER A 53 -5.46 -6.79 10.08
CA SER A 53 -6.45 -5.73 10.26
C SER A 53 -5.91 -4.58 11.09
N LEU A 54 -6.51 -3.42 10.89
CA LEU A 54 -6.30 -2.23 11.69
C LEU A 54 -7.65 -1.57 11.92
N ARG A 55 -8.15 -1.59 13.17
CA ARG A 55 -9.53 -1.17 13.48
C ARG A 55 -9.61 -0.28 14.70
N ILE A 56 -10.59 0.61 14.69
CA ILE A 56 -10.99 1.33 15.90
C ILE A 56 -11.66 0.36 16.88
N SER A 57 -11.28 0.46 18.14
CA SER A 57 -11.73 -0.42 19.21
C SER A 57 -12.02 0.37 20.50
N ALA A 58 -12.60 -0.29 21.50
CA ALA A 58 -12.90 0.31 22.80
C ALA A 58 -13.64 1.66 22.71
N ALA A 59 -14.72 1.69 21.94
CA ALA A 59 -15.54 2.88 21.70
C ALA A 59 -14.72 4.10 21.24
N GLY A 60 -13.73 3.88 20.36
CA GLY A 60 -12.89 4.94 19.80
C GLY A 60 -11.62 5.25 20.58
N ASN A 61 -11.42 4.64 21.76
CA ASN A 61 -10.27 4.93 22.64
C ASN A 61 -8.99 4.18 22.27
N LEU A 62 -9.10 3.11 21.47
CA LEU A 62 -7.97 2.29 21.07
C LEU A 62 -8.01 2.03 19.56
N VAL A 63 -6.85 1.78 18.98
CA VAL A 63 -6.69 1.20 17.64
C VAL A 63 -6.09 -0.19 17.80
N ASP A 64 -6.79 -1.21 17.32
CA ASP A 64 -6.37 -2.62 17.36
C ASP A 64 -5.64 -2.95 16.04
N PHE A 65 -4.34 -3.13 16.12
CA PHE A 65 -3.47 -3.57 15.03
C PHE A 65 -3.20 -5.06 15.14
N ARG A 66 -3.56 -5.82 14.13
CA ARG A 66 -3.34 -7.28 14.08
C ARG A 66 -2.46 -7.65 12.91
N PHE A 67 -1.51 -8.53 13.18
CA PHE A 67 -0.61 -9.08 12.17
C PHE A 67 -0.37 -10.57 12.40
N ARG A 68 -0.17 -11.30 11.34
CA ARG A 68 0.14 -12.73 11.34
C ARG A 68 1.62 -12.93 11.13
N ILE A 69 2.22 -13.82 11.91
CA ILE A 69 3.60 -14.23 11.72
C ILE A 69 3.64 -15.33 10.68
N ILE A 70 4.36 -15.09 9.57
CA ILE A 70 4.61 -16.05 8.50
C ILE A 70 5.98 -16.71 8.72
N ASP A 71 7.01 -15.89 8.93
CA ASP A 71 8.37 -16.34 9.21
C ASP A 71 8.75 -15.94 10.65
N PRO A 72 8.85 -16.91 11.57
CA PRO A 72 9.14 -16.62 12.98
C PRO A 72 10.53 -16.01 13.21
N GLU A 73 11.53 -16.37 12.41
CA GLU A 73 12.89 -15.86 12.60
C GLU A 73 12.94 -14.36 12.28
N LYS A 74 12.41 -13.96 11.14
CA LYS A 74 12.33 -12.54 10.74
C LYS A 74 11.42 -11.73 11.65
N ALA A 75 10.28 -12.30 12.05
CA ALA A 75 9.29 -11.63 12.89
C ALA A 75 9.71 -11.51 14.36
N SER A 76 10.75 -12.20 14.80
CA SER A 76 11.24 -12.19 16.19
C SER A 76 11.47 -10.76 16.72
N TYR A 77 11.97 -9.89 15.86
CA TYR A 77 12.21 -8.49 16.15
C TYR A 77 10.93 -7.72 16.54
N LEU A 78 9.80 -7.97 15.87
CA LEU A 78 8.55 -7.24 16.10
C LEU A 78 7.91 -7.56 17.44
N VAL A 79 8.11 -8.76 17.94
CA VAL A 79 7.50 -9.25 19.19
C VAL A 79 8.45 -9.18 20.38
N ASP A 80 9.68 -8.71 20.20
CA ASP A 80 10.61 -8.44 21.29
C ASP A 80 10.10 -7.24 22.11
N ARG A 81 10.11 -7.40 23.45
CA ARG A 81 9.70 -6.37 24.40
C ARG A 81 10.57 -5.12 24.37
N LYS A 82 11.82 -5.25 23.96
CA LYS A 82 12.79 -4.14 23.88
C LYS A 82 12.41 -3.12 22.84
N ASN A 83 11.82 -3.56 21.72
CA ASN A 83 11.47 -2.70 20.61
C ASN A 83 10.15 -1.97 20.92
N LYS A 84 10.23 -0.66 21.02
CA LYS A 84 9.04 0.18 21.27
C LYS A 84 8.16 0.18 20.03
N ALA A 85 6.84 0.05 20.26
CA ALA A 85 5.84 0.18 19.21
C ALA A 85 5.10 1.50 19.37
N TYR A 86 4.89 2.20 18.26
CA TYR A 86 4.07 3.41 18.17
C TYR A 86 3.44 3.53 16.80
N MET A 87 2.40 4.35 16.71
CA MET A 87 1.67 4.63 15.48
C MET A 87 1.75 6.12 15.19
N ILE A 88 1.85 6.50 13.95
CA ILE A 88 1.88 7.89 13.50
C ILE A 88 0.66 8.15 12.62
N ASP A 89 -0.15 9.14 12.98
CA ASP A 89 -1.17 9.67 12.10
C ASP A 89 -0.51 10.45 10.96
N GLN A 90 -0.73 10.02 9.73
CA GLN A 90 -0.08 10.65 8.56
C GLN A 90 -0.62 12.04 8.26
N SER A 91 -1.83 12.35 8.69
CA SER A 91 -2.46 13.65 8.44
C SER A 91 -1.95 14.74 9.37
N SER A 92 -1.79 14.43 10.66
CA SER A 92 -1.40 15.40 11.69
C SER A 92 0.02 15.22 12.22
N GLY A 93 0.69 14.10 11.89
CA GLY A 93 2.00 13.74 12.44
C GLY A 93 1.95 13.33 13.93
N LYS A 94 0.78 13.22 14.54
CA LYS A 94 0.66 12.81 15.94
C LYS A 94 1.12 11.39 16.16
N VAL A 95 1.86 11.18 17.25
CA VAL A 95 2.36 9.88 17.66
C VAL A 95 1.47 9.29 18.75
N LEU A 96 1.00 8.08 18.51
CA LEU A 96 0.14 7.31 19.40
C LEU A 96 0.94 6.14 19.97
N SER A 97 1.00 6.06 21.28
CA SER A 97 1.77 5.02 21.99
C SER A 97 0.90 3.83 22.41
N VAL A 98 1.56 2.72 22.74
CA VAL A 98 0.90 1.57 23.36
C VAL A 98 0.63 1.87 24.82
N PRO A 99 -0.64 1.87 25.28
CA PRO A 99 -0.97 2.09 26.69
C PRO A 99 -0.38 0.99 27.58
N THR A 100 0.06 1.36 28.77
CA THR A 100 0.61 0.45 29.75
C THR A 100 -0.32 0.39 30.96
N THR A 101 -0.68 -0.82 31.37
CA THR A 101 -1.49 -1.06 32.56
C THR A 101 -0.64 -1.60 33.73
N ALA A 102 -1.02 -1.28 34.96
CA ALA A 102 -0.26 -1.69 36.13
C ALA A 102 -0.16 -3.23 36.31
N LYS A 103 -1.22 -3.95 35.90
CA LYS A 103 -1.28 -5.42 36.09
C LYS A 103 -0.69 -6.22 34.95
N VAL A 104 -0.88 -5.77 33.68
CA VAL A 104 -0.56 -6.55 32.48
C VAL A 104 0.66 -5.97 31.75
N GLY A 105 1.01 -4.73 32.05
CA GLY A 105 2.05 -4.00 31.31
C GLY A 105 1.53 -3.41 29.99
N PRO A 106 2.38 -3.26 28.98
CA PRO A 106 1.99 -2.72 27.68
C PRO A 106 0.93 -3.59 27.00
N LEU A 107 -0.11 -2.97 26.44
CA LEU A 107 -1.19 -3.65 25.73
C LEU A 107 -0.75 -4.15 24.34
N ARG A 108 0.20 -5.06 24.34
CA ARG A 108 0.70 -5.74 23.13
C ARG A 108 1.12 -7.17 23.46
N GLN A 109 0.98 -8.05 22.51
CA GLN A 109 1.56 -9.38 22.62
C GLN A 109 3.06 -9.33 22.36
N THR A 110 3.82 -9.89 23.28
CA THR A 110 5.27 -10.04 23.19
C THR A 110 5.64 -11.45 23.58
N VAL A 111 6.78 -11.92 23.09
CA VAL A 111 7.30 -13.23 23.47
C VAL A 111 8.48 -13.05 24.38
N ARG A 112 8.47 -13.76 25.49
CA ARG A 112 9.51 -13.66 26.51
C ARG A 112 10.75 -14.49 26.17
N TYR A 113 10.57 -15.59 25.44
CA TYR A 113 11.62 -16.54 25.07
C TYR A 113 11.33 -17.12 23.68
N GLY A 114 11.85 -16.53 22.67
CA GLY A 114 12.28 -17.00 21.35
C GLY A 114 11.41 -17.95 20.50
N LEU A 115 10.29 -18.45 20.97
CA LEU A 115 9.47 -19.39 20.22
C LEU A 115 8.20 -18.68 19.70
N HIS A 116 8.33 -18.13 18.53
CA HIS A 116 7.18 -17.61 17.79
C HIS A 116 6.57 -18.78 17.02
N LYS A 117 5.27 -19.00 17.22
CA LYS A 117 4.54 -19.95 16.37
C LYS A 117 4.24 -19.25 15.04
N SER A 118 4.60 -19.89 13.95
CA SER A 118 4.12 -19.51 12.61
C SER A 118 2.60 -19.60 12.57
N ASP A 119 2.00 -18.81 11.68
CA ASP A 119 0.55 -18.76 11.44
C ASP A 119 -0.31 -18.29 12.63
N ARG A 120 0.29 -17.67 13.64
CA ARG A 120 -0.42 -17.06 14.75
C ARG A 120 -0.63 -15.57 14.53
N VAL A 121 -1.82 -15.09 14.84
CA VAL A 121 -2.16 -13.66 14.84
C VAL A 121 -1.75 -13.04 16.16
N TYR A 122 -1.01 -11.96 16.08
CA TYR A 122 -0.58 -11.12 17.20
C TYR A 122 -1.31 -9.78 17.15
N PHE A 123 -1.42 -9.11 18.30
CA PHE A 123 -2.03 -7.79 18.37
C PHE A 123 -1.17 -6.77 19.12
N ILE A 124 -1.37 -5.51 18.76
CA ILE A 124 -0.88 -4.33 19.48
C ILE A 124 -2.04 -3.34 19.53
N LEU A 125 -2.33 -2.85 20.74
CA LEU A 125 -3.33 -1.81 20.94
C LEU A 125 -2.63 -0.47 21.11
N PHE A 126 -2.98 0.50 20.28
CA PHE A 126 -2.50 1.88 20.39
C PHE A 126 -3.58 2.74 21.04
N GLY A 127 -3.18 3.66 21.93
CA GLY A 127 -4.11 4.62 22.51
C GLY A 127 -4.60 5.62 21.48
N ASN A 128 -5.90 5.81 21.36
CA ASN A 128 -6.50 6.80 20.51
C ASN A 128 -7.31 7.81 21.34
N PRO A 129 -6.76 9.01 21.61
CA PRO A 129 -7.53 10.07 22.27
C PRO A 129 -8.50 10.75 21.30
N HIS A 130 -9.30 9.95 20.57
CA HIS A 130 -10.25 10.37 19.55
C HIS A 130 -9.64 11.17 18.39
N VAL A 131 -8.37 10.95 18.09
CA VAL A 131 -7.65 11.61 16.98
C VAL A 131 -7.94 10.89 15.66
N LEU A 132 -7.89 9.56 15.68
CA LEU A 132 -8.05 8.71 14.50
C LEU A 132 -9.48 8.21 14.34
N LYS A 133 -9.89 8.08 13.09
CA LYS A 133 -11.19 7.56 12.65
C LYS A 133 -10.99 6.50 11.56
N SER A 134 -12.04 5.74 11.28
CA SER A 134 -12.07 4.85 10.10
C SER A 134 -11.84 5.67 8.83
N GLY A 135 -11.00 5.14 7.93
CA GLY A 135 -10.55 5.79 6.69
C GLY A 135 -9.25 6.57 6.81
N ASP A 136 -8.78 6.88 8.03
CA ASP A 136 -7.50 7.58 8.23
C ASP A 136 -6.31 6.69 7.87
N LYS A 137 -5.23 7.31 7.37
CA LYS A 137 -3.99 6.63 7.03
C LYS A 137 -2.97 6.81 8.12
N VAL A 138 -2.35 5.71 8.51
CA VAL A 138 -1.36 5.70 9.57
C VAL A 138 -0.09 4.95 9.15
N THR A 139 0.97 5.17 9.91
CA THR A 139 2.22 4.42 9.85
C THR A 139 2.42 3.71 11.19
N VAL A 140 2.60 2.39 11.15
CA VAL A 140 2.97 1.60 12.34
C VAL A 140 4.47 1.40 12.36
N VAL A 141 5.09 1.70 13.50
CA VAL A 141 6.53 1.56 13.72
C VAL A 141 6.82 0.68 14.93
N ILE A 142 7.74 -0.28 14.77
CA ILE A 142 8.20 -1.16 15.85
C ILE A 142 9.72 -1.30 15.72
N GLY A 143 10.48 -0.46 16.44
CA GLY A 143 11.91 -0.34 16.21
C GLY A 143 12.22 0.06 14.76
N ASP A 144 12.91 -0.79 14.00
CA ASP A 144 13.23 -0.55 12.57
C ASP A 144 12.12 -0.97 11.61
N PHE A 145 11.14 -1.76 12.08
CA PHE A 145 9.97 -2.09 11.29
C PHE A 145 9.12 -0.87 11.05
N LYS A 146 8.73 -0.64 9.80
CA LYS A 146 7.86 0.46 9.40
C LYS A 146 6.86 0.00 8.34
N ALA A 147 5.59 0.09 8.68
CA ALA A 147 4.49 -0.18 7.77
C ALA A 147 3.69 1.10 7.51
N GLU A 148 3.81 1.64 6.30
CA GLU A 148 3.22 2.92 5.90
C GLU A 148 1.91 2.74 5.14
N ASN A 149 1.10 3.80 5.10
CA ASN A 149 -0.13 3.89 4.32
C ASN A 149 -1.17 2.82 4.68
N ILE A 150 -1.20 2.39 5.94
CA ILE A 150 -2.25 1.48 6.42
C ILE A 150 -3.50 2.30 6.68
N VAL A 151 -4.62 1.86 6.10
CA VAL A 151 -5.93 2.49 6.30
C VAL A 151 -6.65 1.82 7.47
N ILE A 152 -7.24 2.63 8.36
CA ILE A 152 -8.05 2.15 9.48
C ILE A 152 -9.43 1.73 8.94
N GLU A 153 -9.82 0.49 9.21
CA GLU A 153 -11.14 -0.08 8.87
C GLU A 153 -12.25 0.42 9.80
#